data_7f098277e9d5b2364da06fa28d5fa7d2
#
_entry.id   7f098277e9d5b2364da06fa28d5fa7d2
#
_cell.length_a   1.000
_cell.length_b   1.000
_cell.length_c   1.000
_cell.angle_alpha   90.00
_cell.angle_beta   90.00
_cell.angle_gamma   90.00
#
_symmetry.space_group_name_H-M   'P 1'
#
loop_
_entity.id
_entity.type
_entity.pdbx_description
1 polymer ?
#
loop_
_entity_poly.entity_id
_entity_poly.type
_entity_poly.pdbx_seq_one_letter_code
_entity_poly.pdbx_strand_id
1 'polypeptide(L)'
;METKKVWNYKSNEKDALGELVEKKGNAIVMTKATMAKYLIDRITWKPGELVCEPCKGDGAFYDNLPDYVIKSWYEINEGRDYLGAERMCVNTTISNPPFVPRKLFWNFMVRAMETTTDRIFWLVNISSLNVLTKNRLNEMGSKLWFIQNLHIVSDKRWFGRYCMMELGRTDKGFITHRDDSSF
;
A
#
# COMPACT_ATOMS: atom_id res chain seq x y z
N MET A 1 -25.39 19.65 -1.66
CA MET A 1 -24.14 19.53 -2.44
C MET A 1 -23.01 19.36 -1.44
N GLU A 2 -22.64 18.12 -1.12
CA GLU A 2 -21.54 17.83 -0.20
C GLU A 2 -20.23 18.02 -0.95
N THR A 3 -19.39 18.89 -0.43
CA THR A 3 -18.04 19.14 -0.94
C THR A 3 -17.19 17.91 -0.63
N LYS A 4 -16.75 17.17 -1.67
CA LYS A 4 -15.74 16.11 -1.55
C LYS A 4 -14.55 16.67 -0.79
N LYS A 5 -14.21 16.07 0.37
CA LYS A 5 -12.98 16.38 1.10
C LYS A 5 -11.79 15.94 0.25
N VAL A 6 -11.25 16.85 -0.53
CA VAL A 6 -9.96 16.66 -1.20
C VAL A 6 -8.88 16.89 -0.15
N TRP A 7 -8.10 15.86 0.16
CA TRP A 7 -6.93 15.99 1.04
C TRP A 7 -5.84 16.78 0.31
N ASN A 8 -5.85 18.10 0.51
CA ASN A 8 -4.78 18.99 0.07
C ASN A 8 -3.66 18.94 1.12
N TYR A 9 -2.60 18.18 0.85
CA TYR A 9 -1.38 18.24 1.65
C TYR A 9 -0.57 19.48 1.23
N LYS A 10 -0.36 20.40 2.17
CA LYS A 10 0.60 21.51 2.00
C LYS A 10 1.96 21.01 2.48
N SER A 11 2.93 20.85 1.57
CA SER A 11 4.30 20.63 1.97
C SER A 11 4.90 21.94 2.48
N ASN A 12 5.60 21.90 3.60
CA ASN A 12 6.35 23.04 4.13
C ASN A 12 7.77 23.09 3.54
N GLU A 13 7.96 22.62 2.31
CA GLU A 13 9.24 22.75 1.62
C GLU A 13 9.41 24.19 1.13
N LYS A 14 10.56 24.77 1.43
CA LYS A 14 10.99 26.07 0.92
C LYS A 14 11.77 25.87 -0.37
N ASP A 15 11.57 26.76 -1.33
CA ASP A 15 12.38 26.79 -2.55
C ASP A 15 13.82 27.28 -2.28
N ALA A 16 14.63 27.36 -3.33
CA ALA A 16 16.01 27.84 -3.24
C ALA A 16 16.13 29.30 -2.76
N LEU A 17 15.03 30.06 -2.72
CA LEU A 17 14.96 31.44 -2.24
C LEU A 17 14.39 31.53 -0.82
N GLY A 18 14.02 30.40 -0.23
CA GLY A 18 13.46 30.32 1.13
C GLY A 18 11.96 30.65 1.21
N GLU A 19 11.26 30.79 0.09
CA GLU A 19 9.83 31.00 0.03
C GLU A 19 9.07 29.67 0.11
N LEU A 20 7.91 29.70 0.79
CA LEU A 20 7.02 28.52 0.88
C LEU A 20 6.42 28.26 -0.51
N VAL A 21 6.90 27.21 -1.17
CA VAL A 21 6.31 26.76 -2.42
C VAL A 21 5.06 25.93 -2.12
N GLU A 22 3.90 26.43 -2.52
CA GLU A 22 2.71 25.59 -2.63
C GLU A 22 2.92 24.57 -3.77
N LYS A 23 3.67 23.51 -3.49
CA LYS A 23 3.61 22.35 -4.36
C LYS A 23 2.24 21.71 -4.16
N LYS A 24 1.34 21.92 -5.11
CA LYS A 24 0.19 21.04 -5.33
C LYS A 24 0.74 19.65 -5.69
N GLY A 25 1.31 18.97 -4.71
CA GLY A 25 1.69 17.58 -4.86
C GLY A 25 0.39 16.79 -4.91
N ASN A 26 0.04 16.24 -6.07
CA ASN A 26 -0.94 15.17 -6.11
C ASN A 26 -0.35 14.00 -5.32
N ALA A 27 -0.61 13.98 -4.03
CA ALA A 27 -0.18 12.91 -3.13
C ALA A 27 -0.91 11.59 -3.42
N ILE A 28 -1.90 11.61 -4.31
CA ILE A 28 -2.68 10.44 -4.70
C ILE A 28 -2.09 9.88 -6.00
N VAL A 29 -1.43 8.75 -5.86
CA VAL A 29 -0.88 7.97 -6.97
C VAL A 29 -1.81 6.80 -7.25
N MET A 30 -2.64 6.93 -8.28
CA MET A 30 -3.52 5.84 -8.71
C MET A 30 -2.71 4.74 -9.42
N THR A 31 -2.87 3.51 -8.97
CA THR A 31 -2.24 2.34 -9.60
C THR A 31 -2.90 2.07 -10.95
N LYS A 32 -2.11 1.78 -12.00
CA LYS A 32 -2.68 1.30 -13.27
C LYS A 32 -3.28 -0.09 -13.09
N ALA A 33 -4.46 -0.32 -13.66
CA ALA A 33 -5.11 -1.64 -13.63
C ALA A 33 -4.22 -2.75 -14.20
N THR A 34 -3.46 -2.47 -15.27
CA THR A 34 -2.52 -3.42 -15.87
C THR A 34 -1.38 -3.81 -14.92
N MET A 35 -0.86 -2.85 -14.15
CA MET A 35 0.17 -3.11 -13.14
C MET A 35 -0.42 -3.90 -11.97
N ALA A 36 -1.60 -3.51 -11.49
CA ALA A 36 -2.29 -4.23 -10.41
C ALA A 36 -2.57 -5.68 -10.80
N LYS A 37 -3.12 -5.91 -12.00
CA LYS A 37 -3.35 -7.26 -12.54
C LYS A 37 -2.05 -8.07 -12.60
N TYR A 38 -0.99 -7.50 -13.16
CA TYR A 38 0.31 -8.14 -13.25
C TYR A 38 0.84 -8.60 -11.87
N LEU A 39 0.67 -7.77 -10.84
CA LEU A 39 1.10 -8.09 -9.47
C LEU A 39 0.20 -9.15 -8.83
N ILE A 40 -1.13 -9.04 -9.01
CA ILE A 40 -2.12 -9.99 -8.49
C ILE A 40 -1.93 -11.39 -9.07
N ASP A 41 -1.65 -11.49 -10.38
CA ASP A 41 -1.43 -12.76 -11.08
C ASP A 41 -0.19 -13.54 -10.55
N ARG A 42 0.70 -12.89 -9.80
CA ARG A 42 1.89 -13.49 -9.16
C ARG A 42 1.64 -13.96 -7.74
N ILE A 43 0.49 -13.67 -7.21
CA ILE A 43 0.10 -14.06 -5.86
C ILE A 43 -0.73 -15.34 -5.93
N THR A 44 -0.35 -16.33 -5.14
CA THR A 44 -1.18 -17.53 -4.98
C THR A 44 -2.30 -17.24 -3.98
N TRP A 45 -3.53 -17.21 -4.48
CA TRP A 45 -4.74 -16.98 -3.69
C TRP A 45 -5.40 -18.31 -3.30
N LYS A 46 -6.10 -18.31 -2.16
CA LYS A 46 -6.87 -19.47 -1.70
C LYS A 46 -8.37 -19.22 -1.89
N PRO A 47 -9.15 -20.22 -2.32
CA PRO A 47 -10.61 -20.10 -2.35
C PRO A 47 -11.17 -19.74 -0.96
N GLY A 48 -12.05 -18.75 -0.91
CA GLY A 48 -12.65 -18.26 0.33
C GLY A 48 -11.73 -17.39 1.20
N GLU A 49 -10.51 -17.05 0.74
CA GLU A 49 -9.61 -16.14 1.44
C GLU A 49 -10.25 -14.75 1.60
N LEU A 50 -10.26 -14.24 2.83
CA LEU A 50 -10.75 -12.89 3.14
C LEU A 50 -9.67 -11.88 2.78
N VAL A 51 -9.93 -11.03 1.78
CA VAL A 51 -8.99 -10.02 1.29
C VAL A 51 -9.54 -8.62 1.51
N CYS A 52 -8.72 -7.74 2.06
CA CYS A 52 -9.05 -6.33 2.26
C CYS A 52 -8.15 -5.41 1.43
N GLU A 53 -8.74 -4.46 0.73
CA GLU A 53 -8.05 -3.31 0.14
C GLU A 53 -8.35 -2.04 0.94
N PRO A 54 -7.41 -1.54 1.77
CA PRO A 54 -7.59 -0.36 2.61
C PRO A 54 -7.71 0.97 1.88
N CYS A 55 -7.23 1.07 0.64
CA CYS A 55 -7.22 2.29 -0.18
C CYS A 55 -7.59 1.93 -1.62
N LYS A 56 -8.88 1.66 -1.84
CA LYS A 56 -9.38 1.13 -3.12
C LYS A 56 -9.09 2.05 -4.30
N GLY A 57 -9.19 3.38 -4.08
CA GLY A 57 -9.07 4.35 -5.16
C GLY A 57 -10.02 4.03 -6.31
N ASP A 58 -9.48 3.94 -7.54
CA ASP A 58 -10.24 3.57 -8.74
C ASP A 58 -10.48 2.05 -8.88
N GLY A 59 -10.13 1.25 -7.85
CA GLY A 59 -10.39 -0.19 -7.85
C GLY A 59 -9.31 -1.05 -8.51
N ALA A 60 -8.14 -0.49 -8.82
CA ALA A 60 -7.12 -1.21 -9.59
C ALA A 60 -6.73 -2.57 -9.02
N PHE A 61 -6.58 -2.71 -7.71
CA PHE A 61 -6.38 -4.01 -7.07
C PHE A 61 -7.70 -4.75 -6.86
N TYR A 62 -8.71 -4.09 -6.29
CA TYR A 62 -9.98 -4.70 -5.93
C TYR A 62 -10.66 -5.42 -7.10
N ASP A 63 -10.71 -4.77 -8.27
CA ASP A 63 -11.39 -5.29 -9.46
C ASP A 63 -10.63 -6.46 -10.12
N ASN A 64 -9.30 -6.52 -9.91
CA ASN A 64 -8.44 -7.59 -10.43
C ASN A 64 -8.26 -8.77 -9.46
N LEU A 65 -8.75 -8.69 -8.21
CA LEU A 65 -8.75 -9.85 -7.31
C LEU A 65 -9.60 -10.99 -7.89
N PRO A 66 -9.17 -12.26 -7.71
CA PRO A 66 -9.95 -13.41 -8.17
C PRO A 66 -11.36 -13.45 -7.59
N ASP A 67 -12.32 -13.98 -8.35
CA ASP A 67 -13.72 -14.04 -7.90
C ASP A 67 -13.96 -15.06 -6.78
N TYR A 68 -13.05 -16.01 -6.60
CA TYR A 68 -13.14 -17.03 -5.56
C TYR A 68 -12.62 -16.56 -4.18
N VAL A 69 -12.09 -15.32 -4.04
CA VAL A 69 -11.78 -14.71 -2.76
C VAL A 69 -12.94 -13.84 -2.28
N ILE A 70 -13.05 -13.66 -0.96
CA ILE A 70 -14.05 -12.78 -0.35
C ILE A 70 -13.45 -11.40 -0.20
N LYS A 71 -13.95 -10.44 -0.98
CA LYS A 71 -13.37 -9.10 -1.13
C LYS A 71 -14.02 -8.12 -0.15
N SER A 72 -13.20 -7.30 0.50
CA SER A 72 -13.62 -6.11 1.24
C SER A 72 -12.71 -4.93 0.89
N TRP A 73 -13.20 -3.70 1.10
CA TRP A 73 -12.46 -2.52 0.73
C TRP A 73 -12.82 -1.31 1.59
N TYR A 74 -11.92 -0.33 1.61
CA TYR A 74 -12.12 1.00 2.17
C TYR A 74 -11.66 2.07 1.19
N GLU A 75 -12.35 3.21 1.18
CA GLU A 75 -12.01 4.39 0.39
C GLU A 75 -12.60 5.63 1.05
N ILE A 76 -11.72 6.52 1.47
CA ILE A 76 -12.13 7.71 2.25
C ILE A 76 -13.06 8.63 1.44
N ASN A 77 -12.85 8.72 0.13
CA ASN A 77 -13.69 9.52 -0.76
C ASN A 77 -15.11 8.94 -0.96
N GLU A 78 -15.28 7.66 -0.62
CA GLU A 78 -16.57 6.96 -0.63
C GLU A 78 -17.15 6.83 0.80
N GLY A 79 -16.61 7.58 1.78
CA GLY A 79 -17.07 7.60 3.16
C GLY A 79 -16.68 6.38 3.99
N ARG A 80 -15.77 5.54 3.49
CA ARG A 80 -15.30 4.32 4.18
C ARG A 80 -13.85 4.51 4.65
N ASP A 81 -13.69 5.10 5.83
CA ASP A 81 -12.37 5.34 6.42
C ASP A 81 -11.81 4.07 7.07
N TYR A 82 -10.73 3.54 6.50
CA TYR A 82 -10.04 2.36 7.03
C TYR A 82 -9.53 2.55 8.46
N LEU A 83 -8.99 3.73 8.77
CA LEU A 83 -8.39 3.98 10.09
C LEU A 83 -9.44 4.22 11.17
N GLY A 84 -10.62 4.75 10.80
CA GLY A 84 -11.74 5.03 11.70
C GLY A 84 -12.75 3.88 11.82
N ALA A 85 -12.71 2.91 10.91
CA ALA A 85 -13.66 1.81 10.90
C ALA A 85 -13.46 0.82 12.06
N GLU A 86 -14.48 0.04 12.37
CA GLU A 86 -14.35 -1.11 13.26
C GLU A 86 -13.28 -2.10 12.72
N ARG A 87 -12.57 -2.76 13.65
CA ARG A 87 -11.51 -3.71 13.28
C ARG A 87 -12.13 -5.01 12.78
N MET A 88 -11.88 -5.32 11.52
CA MET A 88 -12.24 -6.60 10.90
C MET A 88 -10.98 -7.39 10.61
N CYS A 89 -10.88 -8.60 11.13
CA CYS A 89 -9.76 -9.49 10.81
C CYS A 89 -9.95 -10.09 9.42
N VAL A 90 -8.88 -10.07 8.63
CA VAL A 90 -8.82 -10.63 7.27
C VAL A 90 -7.60 -11.53 7.12
N ASN A 91 -7.61 -12.43 6.14
CA ASN A 91 -6.43 -13.26 5.86
C ASN A 91 -5.35 -12.44 5.18
N THR A 92 -5.70 -11.64 4.20
CA THR A 92 -4.75 -10.87 3.39
C THR A 92 -5.19 -9.42 3.24
N THR A 93 -4.23 -8.52 3.34
CA THR A 93 -4.40 -7.10 2.99
C THR A 93 -3.53 -6.79 1.77
N ILE A 94 -4.10 -6.10 0.77
CA ILE A 94 -3.38 -5.64 -0.43
C ILE A 94 -3.74 -4.19 -0.72
N SER A 95 -2.76 -3.32 -0.98
CA SER A 95 -3.04 -1.93 -1.33
C SER A 95 -1.83 -1.16 -1.88
N ASN A 96 -2.13 0.00 -2.45
CA ASN A 96 -1.20 1.11 -2.65
C ASN A 96 -1.55 2.22 -1.63
N PRO A 97 -0.98 2.18 -0.40
CA PRO A 97 -1.35 3.12 0.66
C PRO A 97 -0.82 4.53 0.38
N PRO A 98 -1.39 5.57 1.00
CA PRO A 98 -0.87 6.92 0.89
C PRO A 98 0.53 7.01 1.51
N PHE A 99 1.52 7.55 0.75
CA PHE A 99 2.90 7.68 1.22
C PHE A 99 3.13 8.97 2.02
N VAL A 100 2.25 9.94 1.86
CA VAL A 100 2.38 11.28 2.44
C VAL A 100 1.07 11.67 3.12
N PRO A 101 1.14 12.18 4.35
CA PRO A 101 2.31 12.31 5.20
C PRO A 101 2.81 10.94 5.71
N ARG A 102 4.10 10.83 6.01
CA ARG A 102 4.71 9.57 6.47
C ARG A 102 3.97 8.93 7.66
N LYS A 103 3.43 9.76 8.59
CA LYS A 103 2.63 9.28 9.71
C LYS A 103 1.38 8.53 9.27
N LEU A 104 0.73 8.99 8.18
CA LEU A 104 -0.45 8.31 7.63
C LEU A 104 -0.09 6.93 7.09
N PHE A 105 0.99 6.84 6.30
CA PHE A 105 1.52 5.55 5.82
C PHE A 105 1.74 4.57 6.99
N TRP A 106 2.37 5.04 8.10
CA TRP A 106 2.61 4.20 9.26
C TRP A 106 1.33 3.75 9.95
N ASN A 107 0.32 4.63 10.07
CA ASN A 107 -0.96 4.26 10.67
C ASN A 107 -1.65 3.14 9.86
N PHE A 108 -1.61 3.23 8.53
CA PHE A 108 -2.13 2.18 7.65
C PHE A 108 -1.37 0.86 7.83
N MET A 109 -0.04 0.92 7.90
CA MET A 109 0.81 -0.25 8.09
C MET A 109 0.53 -0.93 9.43
N VAL A 110 0.51 -0.16 10.53
CA VAL A 110 0.22 -0.69 11.88
C VAL A 110 -1.13 -1.36 11.90
N ARG A 111 -2.16 -0.67 11.38
CA ARG A 111 -3.50 -1.24 11.36
C ARG A 111 -3.59 -2.52 10.52
N ALA A 112 -2.95 -2.56 9.36
CA ALA A 112 -2.89 -3.78 8.57
C ALA A 112 -2.21 -4.93 9.33
N MET A 113 -1.12 -4.65 10.04
CA MET A 113 -0.43 -5.65 10.87
C MET A 113 -1.28 -6.17 12.03
N GLU A 114 -2.17 -5.33 12.58
CA GLU A 114 -3.09 -5.71 13.66
C GLU A 114 -4.30 -6.52 13.17
N THR A 115 -4.76 -6.27 11.95
CA THR A 115 -6.01 -6.84 11.43
C THR A 115 -5.82 -7.95 10.40
N THR A 116 -4.57 -8.22 9.97
CA THR A 116 -4.27 -9.26 8.97
C THR A 116 -3.65 -10.48 9.65
N THR A 117 -4.14 -11.67 9.31
CA THR A 117 -3.64 -12.92 9.89
C THR A 117 -2.47 -13.53 9.14
N ASP A 118 -2.45 -13.48 7.81
CA ASP A 118 -1.55 -14.26 6.98
C ASP A 118 -0.53 -13.43 6.21
N ARG A 119 -0.98 -12.53 5.31
CA ARG A 119 -0.09 -11.81 4.38
C ARG A 119 -0.52 -10.37 4.18
N ILE A 120 0.46 -9.49 4.02
CA ILE A 120 0.24 -8.09 3.64
C ILE A 120 1.03 -7.80 2.37
N PHE A 121 0.36 -7.27 1.35
CA PHE A 121 0.95 -6.82 0.09
C PHE A 121 0.82 -5.31 -0.02
N TRP A 122 1.96 -4.60 0.09
CA TRP A 122 2.01 -3.16 -0.07
C TRP A 122 2.78 -2.76 -1.31
N LEU A 123 2.14 -2.04 -2.22
CA LEU A 123 2.86 -1.35 -3.28
C LEU A 123 3.51 -0.11 -2.69
N VAL A 124 4.84 -0.08 -2.64
CA VAL A 124 5.62 1.01 -2.04
C VAL A 124 6.70 1.52 -3.00
N ASN A 125 7.09 2.78 -2.86
CA ASN A 125 8.30 3.24 -3.53
C ASN A 125 9.52 2.51 -2.93
N ILE A 126 10.46 2.09 -3.78
CA ILE A 126 11.63 1.31 -3.32
C ILE A 126 12.48 2.08 -2.29
N SER A 127 12.49 3.41 -2.34
CA SER A 127 13.15 4.24 -1.33
C SER A 127 12.53 4.09 0.06
N SER A 128 11.26 3.71 0.15
CA SER A 128 10.57 3.47 1.42
C SER A 128 11.07 2.22 2.14
N LEU A 129 11.71 1.27 1.42
CA LEU A 129 12.29 0.07 2.02
C LEU A 129 13.42 0.40 3.00
N ASN A 130 14.16 1.50 2.77
CA ASN A 130 15.25 1.92 3.64
C ASN A 130 14.78 2.25 5.07
N VAL A 131 13.49 2.54 5.25
CA VAL A 131 12.90 2.84 6.56
C VAL A 131 12.11 1.66 7.14
N LEU A 132 11.92 0.59 6.34
CA LEU A 132 11.24 -0.65 6.73
C LEU A 132 12.26 -1.71 7.19
N THR A 133 13.16 -1.32 8.10
CA THR A 133 14.11 -2.27 8.69
C THR A 133 13.39 -3.26 9.61
N LYS A 134 13.99 -4.43 9.84
CA LYS A 134 13.49 -5.45 10.79
C LYS A 134 13.20 -4.83 12.16
N ASN A 135 14.10 -3.97 12.65
CA ASN A 135 13.92 -3.29 13.95
C ASN A 135 12.68 -2.41 13.94
N ARG A 136 12.46 -1.63 12.87
CA ARG A 136 11.30 -0.74 12.78
C ARG A 136 9.98 -1.48 12.63
N LEU A 137 9.96 -2.59 11.88
CA LEU A 137 8.79 -3.45 11.83
C LEU A 137 8.47 -4.04 13.22
N ASN A 138 9.49 -4.38 14.00
CA ASN A 138 9.34 -4.85 15.38
C ASN A 138 8.86 -3.76 16.34
N GLU A 139 9.37 -2.51 16.19
CA GLU A 139 8.95 -1.34 17.00
C GLU A 139 7.51 -0.96 16.77
N MET A 140 6.97 -1.22 15.58
CA MET A 140 5.58 -0.94 15.23
C MET A 140 4.55 -1.90 15.87
N GLY A 141 4.98 -2.74 16.80
CA GLY A 141 4.10 -3.57 17.62
C GLY A 141 3.88 -4.98 17.11
N SER A 142 4.57 -5.39 16.06
CA SER A 142 4.40 -6.74 15.52
C SER A 142 5.74 -7.48 15.37
N LYS A 143 6.14 -8.17 16.42
CA LYS A 143 7.30 -9.08 16.42
C LYS A 143 7.17 -10.27 15.47
N LEU A 144 6.14 -10.32 14.62
CA LEU A 144 5.74 -11.48 13.83
C LEU A 144 5.58 -11.19 12.34
N TRP A 145 6.04 -10.02 11.84
CA TRP A 145 5.96 -9.68 10.44
C TRP A 145 7.35 -9.56 9.82
N PHE A 146 7.56 -10.24 8.70
CA PHE A 146 8.84 -10.31 7.99
C PHE A 146 8.62 -10.07 6.51
N ILE A 147 9.52 -9.33 5.87
CA ILE A 147 9.52 -9.21 4.41
C ILE A 147 9.84 -10.58 3.83
N GLN A 148 9.00 -11.07 2.94
CA GLN A 148 9.15 -12.37 2.29
C GLN A 148 9.51 -12.26 0.82
N ASN A 149 8.85 -11.33 0.11
CA ASN A 149 9.07 -11.09 -1.30
C ASN A 149 9.06 -9.59 -1.62
N LEU A 150 9.85 -9.22 -2.62
CA LEU A 150 9.87 -7.88 -3.22
C LEU A 150 9.74 -8.03 -4.74
N HIS A 151 8.58 -7.69 -5.30
CA HIS A 151 8.38 -7.65 -6.75
C HIS A 151 8.59 -6.22 -7.25
N ILE A 152 9.74 -5.98 -7.88
CA ILE A 152 10.14 -4.65 -8.35
C ILE A 152 9.52 -4.40 -9.72
N VAL A 153 8.78 -3.30 -9.82
CA VAL A 153 8.13 -2.83 -11.06
C VAL A 153 8.49 -1.37 -11.33
N SER A 154 8.32 -0.92 -12.55
CA SER A 154 8.48 0.47 -12.92
C SER A 154 7.20 1.02 -13.56
N ASP A 155 6.91 2.30 -13.35
CA ASP A 155 5.83 3.03 -14.03
C ASP A 155 6.45 4.28 -14.68
N LYS A 156 6.27 4.41 -15.99
CA LYS A 156 6.83 5.54 -16.77
C LYS A 156 6.31 6.92 -16.33
N ARG A 157 5.15 6.97 -15.68
CA ARG A 157 4.56 8.21 -15.15
C ARG A 157 5.31 8.76 -13.93
N TRP A 158 6.13 7.92 -13.26
CA TRP A 158 6.71 8.24 -11.97
C TRP A 158 8.23 8.07 -12.02
N PHE A 159 8.93 9.07 -11.50
CA PHE A 159 10.36 8.96 -11.28
C PHE A 159 10.62 7.98 -10.14
N GLY A 160 11.12 6.79 -10.47
CA GLY A 160 11.51 5.80 -9.49
C GLY A 160 10.95 4.41 -9.79
N ARG A 161 11.41 3.48 -8.98
CA ARG A 161 10.96 2.09 -8.99
C ARG A 161 10.01 1.87 -7.82
N TYR A 162 9.01 1.06 -8.06
CA TYR A 162 8.08 0.58 -7.05
C TYR A 162 8.36 -0.89 -6.78
N CYS A 163 7.95 -1.36 -5.61
CA CYS A 163 7.89 -2.78 -5.36
C CYS A 163 6.58 -3.13 -4.66
N MET A 164 6.00 -4.26 -5.06
CA MET A 164 5.04 -4.93 -4.21
C MET A 164 5.82 -5.68 -3.15
N MET A 165 5.72 -5.21 -1.92
CA MET A 165 6.32 -5.84 -0.75
C MET A 165 5.32 -6.82 -0.15
N GLU A 166 5.72 -8.07 -0.02
CA GLU A 166 4.98 -9.08 0.72
C GLU A 166 5.55 -9.22 2.13
N LEU A 167 4.69 -9.04 3.12
CA LEU A 167 4.97 -9.37 4.51
C LEU A 167 4.22 -10.65 4.89
N GLY A 168 4.89 -11.53 5.64
CA GLY A 168 4.34 -12.76 6.19
C GLY A 168 4.78 -13.02 7.62
N ARG A 169 4.32 -14.13 8.20
CA ARG A 169 4.48 -14.46 9.61
C ARG A 169 5.77 -15.23 9.95
N THR A 170 6.52 -15.67 8.96
CA THR A 170 7.73 -16.47 9.16
C THR A 170 8.98 -15.77 8.67
N ASP A 171 10.06 -15.81 9.43
CA ASP A 171 11.38 -15.32 9.02
C ASP A 171 12.06 -16.38 8.14
N LYS A 172 11.89 -16.26 6.83
CA LYS A 172 12.51 -17.15 5.83
C LYS A 172 13.60 -16.44 5.02
N GLY A 173 13.97 -15.22 5.43
CA GLY A 173 14.64 -14.28 4.53
C GLY A 173 13.68 -13.77 3.46
N PHE A 174 14.18 -13.01 2.50
CA PHE A 174 13.33 -12.50 1.42
C PHE A 174 13.98 -12.69 0.06
N ILE A 175 13.11 -12.83 -0.97
CA ILE A 175 13.51 -12.97 -2.36
C ILE A 175 13.13 -11.67 -3.08
N THR A 176 14.06 -11.12 -3.86
CA THR A 176 13.81 -9.98 -4.74
C THR A 176 13.58 -10.47 -6.16
N HIS A 177 12.39 -10.22 -6.68
CA HIS A 177 12.03 -10.44 -8.07
C HIS A 177 12.18 -9.12 -8.82
N ARG A 178 13.08 -9.08 -9.79
CA ARG A 178 13.20 -7.96 -10.72
C ARG A 178 12.47 -8.29 -12.00
N ASP A 179 11.61 -7.39 -12.40
CA ASP A 179 10.96 -7.45 -13.69
C ASP A 179 11.28 -6.15 -14.44
N ASP A 180 11.74 -6.27 -15.67
CA ASP A 180 11.98 -5.12 -16.55
C ASP A 180 10.68 -4.60 -17.19
N SER A 181 9.53 -5.17 -16.81
CA SER A 181 8.21 -4.69 -17.23
C SER A 181 8.01 -3.24 -16.80
N SER A 182 7.66 -2.42 -17.76
CA SER A 182 7.37 -0.99 -17.56
C SER A 182 5.91 -0.73 -17.91
N PHE A 183 5.18 -0.14 -16.97
CA PHE A 183 3.74 0.15 -17.06
C PHE A 183 3.45 1.62 -17.36
#